data_6538d64ac2afdebd71faac2197d23620
#
_entry.id   6538d64ac2afdebd71faac2197d23620
#
_cell.length_a   1.000
_cell.length_b   1.000
_cell.length_c   1.000
_cell.angle_alpha   90.00
_cell.angle_beta   90.00
_cell.angle_gamma   90.00
#
_symmetry.space_group_name_H-M   'P 1'
#
loop_
_entity.id
_entity.type
_entity.pdbx_description
1 polymer ?
#
loop_
_entity_poly.entity_id
_entity_poly.type
_entity_poly.pdbx_seq_one_letter_code
_entity_poly.pdbx_strand_id
1 'polypeptide(L)'
;MEISRNTDYAIRMLSSLVRSPKKLLSVRDAAEENDIPYSFARSIQHDLVIAGVIVSTRGAHGGMMLAIDPTEVSVLDIVEAVQGPVFISSCEWAGPNNEPCPRHNSCYFGPLWCSAEKTLRNFFASVTLHQVVVEGLMPEMVGEFQLVKNENAQRNEQIIQNAAAAIEAEITAGTFDNLLDGEVISAEKKPYEFNIGR
;
A
#
# COMPACT_ATOMS: atom_id res chain seq x y z
N MET A 1 0.82 3.12 3.69
CA MET A 1 -0.14 2.01 3.76
C MET A 1 0.27 1.10 4.90
N GLU A 2 -0.70 0.59 5.65
CA GLU A 2 -0.51 -0.41 6.71
C GLU A 2 -1.46 -1.56 6.44
N ILE A 3 -1.00 -2.80 6.61
CA ILE A 3 -1.89 -3.97 6.55
C ILE A 3 -2.69 -4.01 7.84
N SER A 4 -4.01 -3.95 7.70
CA SER A 4 -4.93 -3.93 8.84
C SER A 4 -4.95 -5.28 9.57
N ARG A 5 -5.27 -5.24 10.87
CA ARG A 5 -5.47 -6.47 11.65
C ARG A 5 -6.57 -7.36 11.07
N ASN A 6 -7.60 -6.76 10.47
CA ASN A 6 -8.66 -7.53 9.80
C ASN A 6 -8.13 -8.28 8.59
N THR A 7 -7.22 -7.68 7.83
CA THR A 7 -6.58 -8.33 6.67
C THR A 7 -5.70 -9.52 7.12
N ASP A 8 -4.91 -9.36 8.19
CA ASP A 8 -4.15 -10.46 8.78
C ASP A 8 -5.07 -11.61 9.21
N TYR A 9 -6.15 -11.31 9.90
CA TYR A 9 -7.16 -12.29 10.30
C TYR A 9 -7.83 -12.97 9.09
N ALA A 10 -8.15 -12.22 8.03
CA ALA A 10 -8.73 -12.77 6.82
C ALA A 10 -7.80 -13.79 6.15
N ILE A 11 -6.52 -13.47 6.03
CA ILE A 11 -5.51 -14.38 5.46
C ILE A 11 -5.40 -15.66 6.29
N ARG A 12 -5.41 -15.56 7.62
CA ARG A 12 -5.38 -16.74 8.52
C ARG A 12 -6.64 -17.61 8.34
N MET A 13 -7.83 -17.00 8.32
CA MET A 13 -9.08 -17.73 8.10
C MET A 13 -9.10 -18.43 6.74
N LEU A 14 -8.67 -17.75 5.66
CA LEU A 14 -8.58 -18.34 4.34
C LEU A 14 -7.55 -19.46 4.28
N SER A 15 -6.43 -19.32 4.98
CA SER A 15 -5.42 -20.39 5.10
C SER A 15 -5.99 -21.65 5.76
N SER A 16 -6.85 -21.51 6.77
CA SER A 16 -7.55 -22.64 7.39
C SER A 16 -8.52 -23.31 6.42
N LEU A 17 -9.25 -22.52 5.61
CA LEU A 17 -10.14 -23.06 4.58
C LEU A 17 -9.38 -23.88 3.52
N VAL A 18 -8.22 -23.38 3.06
CA VAL A 18 -7.36 -24.08 2.09
C VAL A 18 -6.87 -25.41 2.66
N ARG A 19 -6.52 -25.45 3.95
CA ARG A 19 -6.03 -26.68 4.63
C ARG A 19 -7.13 -27.61 5.13
N SER A 20 -8.38 -27.17 5.15
CA SER A 20 -9.49 -27.98 5.66
C SER A 20 -9.75 -29.20 4.76
N PRO A 21 -9.66 -30.45 5.29
CA PRO A 21 -9.88 -31.65 4.49
C PRO A 21 -11.30 -31.78 3.94
N LYS A 22 -12.26 -31.12 4.59
CA LYS A 22 -13.67 -31.09 4.16
C LYS A 22 -13.99 -29.89 3.28
N LYS A 23 -13.06 -28.97 3.10
CA LYS A 23 -13.25 -27.68 2.42
C LYS A 23 -14.43 -26.84 2.94
N LEU A 24 -14.95 -27.19 4.13
CA LEU A 24 -16.05 -26.52 4.82
C LEU A 24 -15.65 -26.29 6.28
N LEU A 25 -15.70 -25.04 6.76
CA LEU A 25 -15.32 -24.68 8.12
C LEU A 25 -16.32 -23.68 8.69
N SER A 26 -16.76 -23.89 9.93
CA SER A 26 -17.62 -22.89 10.56
C SER A 26 -16.81 -21.62 10.91
N VAL A 27 -17.48 -20.46 10.95
CA VAL A 27 -16.83 -19.20 11.38
C VAL A 27 -16.26 -19.31 12.79
N ARG A 28 -16.94 -20.06 13.66
CA ARG A 28 -16.51 -20.25 15.04
C ARG A 28 -15.22 -21.07 15.09
N ASP A 29 -15.17 -22.19 14.38
CA ASP A 29 -13.99 -23.05 14.36
C ASP A 29 -12.80 -22.32 13.73
N ALA A 30 -13.02 -21.56 12.63
CA ALA A 30 -11.99 -20.73 12.02
C ALA A 30 -11.47 -19.64 12.96
N ALA A 31 -12.35 -19.04 13.75
CA ALA A 31 -11.98 -18.03 14.73
C ALA A 31 -11.17 -18.63 15.89
N GLU A 32 -11.60 -19.77 16.43
CA GLU A 32 -10.92 -20.47 17.51
C GLU A 32 -9.55 -21.01 17.07
N GLU A 33 -9.47 -21.62 15.88
CA GLU A 33 -8.22 -22.14 15.32
C GLU A 33 -7.13 -21.07 15.12
N ASN A 34 -7.54 -19.83 14.89
CA ASN A 34 -6.63 -18.73 14.57
C ASN A 34 -6.53 -17.64 15.66
N ASP A 35 -7.09 -17.89 16.84
CA ASP A 35 -7.14 -16.92 17.95
C ASP A 35 -7.75 -15.57 17.54
N ILE A 36 -8.82 -15.60 16.73
CA ILE A 36 -9.51 -14.40 16.24
C ILE A 36 -10.78 -14.19 17.08
N PRO A 37 -11.02 -12.98 17.61
CA PRO A 37 -12.30 -12.70 18.26
C PRO A 37 -13.47 -12.92 17.29
N TYR A 38 -14.49 -13.67 17.74
CA TYR A 38 -15.61 -14.09 16.89
C TYR A 38 -16.32 -12.94 16.15
N SER A 39 -16.42 -11.76 16.78
CA SER A 39 -17.01 -10.58 16.15
C SER A 39 -16.25 -10.14 14.90
N PHE A 40 -14.91 -10.17 14.95
CA PHE A 40 -14.05 -9.87 13.79
C PHE A 40 -14.19 -10.93 12.71
N ALA A 41 -14.14 -12.22 13.08
CA ALA A 41 -14.30 -13.32 12.13
C ALA A 41 -15.64 -13.23 11.38
N ARG A 42 -16.72 -12.82 12.06
CA ARG A 42 -18.04 -12.59 11.43
C ARG A 42 -18.04 -11.42 10.44
N SER A 43 -17.40 -10.32 10.78
CA SER A 43 -17.27 -9.18 9.86
C SER A 43 -16.46 -9.57 8.63
N ILE A 44 -15.31 -10.19 8.84
CA ILE A 44 -14.42 -10.65 7.77
C ILE A 44 -15.13 -11.67 6.86
N GLN A 45 -15.89 -12.61 7.44
CA GLN A 45 -16.72 -13.52 6.65
C GLN A 45 -17.66 -12.78 5.71
N HIS A 46 -18.31 -11.73 6.22
CA HIS A 46 -19.24 -10.92 5.43
C HIS A 46 -18.53 -10.24 4.27
N ASP A 47 -17.38 -9.60 4.53
CA ASP A 47 -16.60 -8.89 3.52
C ASP A 47 -16.09 -9.85 2.43
N LEU A 48 -15.58 -11.03 2.82
CA LEU A 48 -15.10 -12.04 1.88
C LEU A 48 -16.24 -12.69 1.05
N VAL A 49 -17.46 -12.79 1.61
CA VAL A 49 -18.65 -13.25 0.85
C VAL A 49 -19.06 -12.20 -0.17
N ILE A 50 -19.09 -10.92 0.20
CA ILE A 50 -19.41 -9.82 -0.72
C ILE A 50 -18.40 -9.77 -1.86
N ALA A 51 -17.11 -9.97 -1.56
CA ALA A 51 -16.05 -10.01 -2.57
C ALA A 51 -16.08 -11.29 -3.42
N GLY A 52 -16.93 -12.27 -3.09
CA GLY A 52 -17.03 -13.52 -3.83
C GLY A 52 -15.86 -14.49 -3.61
N VAL A 53 -14.98 -14.24 -2.65
CA VAL A 53 -13.84 -15.11 -2.33
C VAL A 53 -14.30 -16.39 -1.64
N ILE A 54 -15.32 -16.30 -0.78
CA ILE A 54 -15.92 -17.43 -0.10
C ILE A 54 -17.43 -17.48 -0.30
N VAL A 55 -18.00 -18.66 -0.14
CA VAL A 55 -19.44 -18.87 0.02
C VAL A 55 -19.74 -19.37 1.44
N SER A 56 -20.92 -19.07 1.95
CA SER A 56 -21.35 -19.47 3.27
C SER A 56 -22.72 -20.10 3.22
N THR A 57 -22.87 -21.28 3.84
CA THR A 57 -24.14 -21.99 3.99
C THR A 57 -24.62 -21.95 5.44
N ARG A 58 -25.93 -21.78 5.63
CA ARG A 58 -26.58 -21.78 6.94
C ARG A 58 -27.01 -23.17 7.36
N GLY A 59 -27.12 -23.39 8.66
CA GLY A 59 -27.67 -24.63 9.26
C GLY A 59 -26.69 -25.36 10.14
N ALA A 60 -27.14 -26.48 10.72
CA ALA A 60 -26.35 -27.30 11.65
C ALA A 60 -25.07 -27.90 11.01
N HIS A 61 -25.08 -28.07 9.70
CA HIS A 61 -23.92 -28.48 8.90
C HIS A 61 -23.43 -27.36 7.97
N GLY A 62 -23.76 -26.11 8.29
CA GLY A 62 -23.33 -24.95 7.55
C GLY A 62 -21.88 -24.57 7.86
N GLY A 63 -21.33 -23.74 7.01
CA GLY A 63 -19.97 -23.23 7.16
C GLY A 63 -19.54 -22.38 5.97
N MET A 64 -18.28 -22.08 5.92
CA MET A 64 -17.62 -21.36 4.84
C MET A 64 -16.80 -22.32 3.98
N MET A 65 -16.72 -22.04 2.71
CA MET A 65 -15.78 -22.67 1.78
C MET A 65 -15.31 -21.64 0.76
N LEU A 66 -14.18 -21.89 0.11
CA LEU A 66 -13.73 -21.05 -0.99
C LEU A 66 -14.74 -21.13 -2.15
N ALA A 67 -15.07 -19.98 -2.72
CA ALA A 67 -15.91 -19.85 -3.91
C ALA A 67 -15.10 -19.97 -5.19
N ILE A 68 -13.80 -19.63 -5.11
CA ILE A 68 -12.84 -19.57 -6.21
C ILE A 68 -11.68 -20.49 -5.87
N ASP A 69 -11.03 -21.06 -6.89
CA ASP A 69 -9.81 -21.85 -6.68
C ASP A 69 -8.72 -20.97 -6.03
N PRO A 70 -8.04 -21.44 -4.97
CA PRO A 70 -6.99 -20.66 -4.30
C PRO A 70 -5.81 -20.29 -5.23
N THR A 71 -5.67 -20.91 -6.39
CA THR A 71 -4.70 -20.52 -7.42
C THR A 71 -5.11 -19.25 -8.19
N GLU A 72 -6.40 -18.89 -8.14
CA GLU A 72 -6.96 -17.70 -8.79
C GLU A 72 -7.19 -16.52 -7.83
N VAL A 73 -7.04 -16.73 -6.52
CA VAL A 73 -7.19 -15.68 -5.50
C VAL A 73 -5.83 -15.08 -5.19
N SER A 74 -5.62 -13.83 -5.55
CA SER A 74 -4.40 -13.11 -5.22
C SER A 74 -4.42 -12.49 -3.81
N VAL A 75 -3.26 -12.19 -3.27
CA VAL A 75 -3.14 -11.42 -2.02
C VAL A 75 -3.79 -10.05 -2.17
N LEU A 76 -3.73 -9.43 -3.36
CA LEU A 76 -4.39 -8.15 -3.63
C LEU A 76 -5.91 -8.26 -3.45
N ASP A 77 -6.54 -9.30 -3.98
CA ASP A 77 -7.99 -9.50 -3.88
C ASP A 77 -8.43 -9.59 -2.41
N ILE A 78 -7.65 -10.27 -1.57
CA ILE A 78 -7.94 -10.41 -0.14
C ILE A 78 -7.80 -9.07 0.58
N VAL A 79 -6.70 -8.35 0.30
CA VAL A 79 -6.44 -7.03 0.91
C VAL A 79 -7.57 -6.07 0.55
N GLU A 80 -7.93 -5.98 -0.73
CA GLU A 80 -8.96 -5.04 -1.20
C GLU A 80 -10.37 -5.43 -0.74
N ALA A 81 -10.65 -6.72 -0.58
CA ALA A 81 -11.93 -7.20 -0.05
C ALA A 81 -12.18 -6.74 1.40
N VAL A 82 -11.14 -6.69 2.24
CA VAL A 82 -11.29 -6.51 3.68
C VAL A 82 -10.98 -5.09 4.14
N GLN A 83 -10.00 -4.43 3.55
CA GLN A 83 -9.61 -3.07 3.97
C GLN A 83 -9.84 -1.99 2.90
N GLY A 84 -10.33 -2.39 1.72
CA GLY A 84 -10.52 -1.49 0.59
C GLY A 84 -9.27 -1.30 -0.27
N PRO A 85 -9.36 -0.42 -1.28
CA PRO A 85 -8.32 -0.26 -2.27
C PRO A 85 -6.94 0.03 -1.69
N VAL A 86 -5.92 -0.61 -2.27
CA VAL A 86 -4.53 -0.34 -1.93
C VAL A 86 -4.09 0.96 -2.57
N PHE A 87 -3.79 1.97 -1.75
CA PHE A 87 -3.21 3.24 -2.22
C PHE A 87 -2.16 3.76 -1.22
N ILE A 88 -1.15 4.43 -1.76
CA ILE A 88 -0.06 5.03 -0.98
C ILE A 88 -0.32 6.51 -0.72
N SER A 89 -0.94 7.18 -1.68
CA SER A 89 -1.24 8.61 -1.57
C SER A 89 -2.64 8.92 -2.08
N SER A 90 -3.23 10.00 -1.58
CA SER A 90 -4.53 10.50 -2.03
C SER A 90 -4.46 11.31 -3.34
N CYS A 91 -3.37 11.21 -4.10
CA CYS A 91 -3.16 12.02 -5.31
C CYS A 91 -4.15 11.70 -6.42
N GLU A 92 -4.52 10.42 -6.58
CA GLU A 92 -5.51 9.96 -7.55
C GLU A 92 -6.91 9.82 -6.92
N TRP A 93 -6.98 9.88 -5.60
CA TRP A 93 -8.24 9.82 -4.88
C TRP A 93 -8.86 11.20 -4.86
N ALA A 94 -9.95 11.36 -5.55
CA ALA A 94 -10.77 12.54 -5.42
C ALA A 94 -11.20 12.66 -3.95
N GLY A 95 -10.97 13.81 -3.34
CA GLY A 95 -11.46 14.14 -2.02
C GLY A 95 -12.99 13.94 -1.90
N PRO A 96 -13.60 14.28 -0.77
CA PRO A 96 -15.04 14.10 -0.54
C PRO A 96 -15.95 14.66 -1.65
N ASN A 97 -15.42 15.61 -2.43
CA ASN A 97 -16.12 16.26 -3.55
C ASN A 97 -15.74 15.69 -4.92
N ASN A 98 -15.03 14.57 -4.98
CA ASN A 98 -14.53 13.97 -6.23
C ASN A 98 -13.61 14.89 -7.05
N GLU A 99 -12.94 15.84 -6.40
CA GLU A 99 -12.00 16.74 -7.05
C GLU A 99 -10.57 16.18 -6.95
N PRO A 100 -9.81 16.16 -8.05
CA PRO A 100 -8.42 15.74 -8.03
C PRO A 100 -7.59 16.69 -7.15
N CYS A 101 -6.46 16.20 -6.64
CA CYS A 101 -5.54 17.01 -5.88
C CYS A 101 -5.20 18.32 -6.64
N PRO A 102 -5.35 19.50 -6.03
CA PRO A 102 -5.08 20.77 -6.71
C PRO A 102 -3.65 20.90 -7.29
N ARG A 103 -2.72 20.11 -6.77
CA ARG A 103 -1.32 20.08 -7.23
C ARG A 103 -1.02 18.92 -8.19
N HIS A 104 -2.03 18.15 -8.63
CA HIS A 104 -1.84 16.95 -9.45
C HIS A 104 -0.90 17.20 -10.63
N ASN A 105 -1.13 18.28 -11.38
CA ASN A 105 -0.37 18.59 -12.58
C ASN A 105 1.00 19.27 -12.32
N SER A 106 1.29 19.70 -11.09
CA SER A 106 2.52 20.39 -10.72
C SER A 106 3.32 19.70 -9.62
N CYS A 107 2.87 18.52 -9.17
CA CYS A 107 3.51 17.82 -8.08
C CYS A 107 4.71 17.00 -8.57
N TYR A 108 5.89 17.30 -8.02
CA TYR A 108 7.12 16.55 -8.34
C TYR A 108 7.11 15.13 -7.79
N PHE A 109 6.40 14.87 -6.70
CA PHE A 109 6.33 13.57 -6.05
C PHE A 109 5.16 12.69 -6.50
N GLY A 110 4.18 13.25 -7.22
CA GLY A 110 3.03 12.50 -7.73
C GLY A 110 3.42 11.25 -8.49
N PRO A 111 4.29 11.35 -9.53
CA PRO A 111 4.73 10.18 -10.30
C PRO A 111 5.45 9.11 -9.45
N LEU A 112 6.19 9.53 -8.40
CA LEU A 112 6.85 8.61 -7.48
C LEU A 112 5.82 7.78 -6.68
N TRP A 113 4.81 8.45 -6.12
CA TRP A 113 3.78 7.77 -5.34
C TRP A 113 2.93 6.84 -6.19
N CYS A 114 2.55 7.27 -7.40
CA CYS A 114 1.83 6.43 -8.36
C CYS A 114 2.66 5.19 -8.77
N SER A 115 3.95 5.35 -8.98
CA SER A 115 4.84 4.23 -9.32
C SER A 115 4.98 3.24 -8.16
N ALA A 116 5.15 3.74 -6.93
CA ALA A 116 5.22 2.91 -5.73
C ALA A 116 3.92 2.13 -5.50
N GLU A 117 2.77 2.77 -5.70
CA GLU A 117 1.46 2.13 -5.59
C GLU A 117 1.30 1.01 -6.62
N LYS A 118 1.58 1.29 -7.90
CA LYS A 118 1.53 0.28 -8.97
C LYS A 118 2.44 -0.91 -8.67
N THR A 119 3.64 -0.65 -8.17
CA THR A 119 4.59 -1.71 -7.80
C THR A 119 4.03 -2.59 -6.69
N LEU A 120 3.48 -1.98 -5.65
CA LEU A 120 2.90 -2.70 -4.52
C LEU A 120 1.66 -3.51 -4.94
N ARG A 121 0.78 -2.92 -5.74
CA ARG A 121 -0.40 -3.60 -6.27
C ARG A 121 -0.01 -4.79 -7.15
N ASN A 122 0.93 -4.59 -8.07
CA ASN A 122 1.43 -5.66 -8.94
C ASN A 122 2.08 -6.79 -8.13
N PHE A 123 2.84 -6.45 -7.09
CA PHE A 123 3.42 -7.43 -6.18
C PHE A 123 2.34 -8.27 -5.50
N PHE A 124 1.33 -7.65 -4.88
CA PHE A 124 0.24 -8.39 -4.24
C PHE A 124 -0.63 -9.17 -5.24
N ALA A 125 -0.82 -8.67 -6.46
CA ALA A 125 -1.56 -9.36 -7.51
C ALA A 125 -0.80 -10.58 -8.08
N SER A 126 0.54 -10.57 -8.00
CA SER A 126 1.36 -11.67 -8.51
C SER A 126 1.46 -12.87 -7.58
N VAL A 127 0.99 -12.74 -6.34
CA VAL A 127 1.10 -13.78 -5.30
C VAL A 127 -0.29 -14.34 -5.01
N THR A 128 -0.48 -15.64 -5.20
CA THR A 128 -1.75 -16.32 -4.95
C THR A 128 -1.81 -16.96 -3.56
N LEU A 129 -3.03 -17.14 -3.08
CA LEU A 129 -3.28 -17.83 -1.81
C LEU A 129 -2.71 -19.27 -1.83
N HIS A 130 -2.81 -19.96 -2.97
CA HIS A 130 -2.25 -21.31 -3.14
C HIS A 130 -0.72 -21.30 -3.00
N GLN A 131 -0.04 -20.38 -3.68
CA GLN A 131 1.43 -20.28 -3.62
C GLN A 131 1.93 -20.12 -2.20
N VAL A 132 1.31 -19.25 -1.42
CA VAL A 132 1.75 -19.00 -0.03
C VAL A 132 1.39 -20.14 0.90
N VAL A 133 0.14 -20.65 0.83
CA VAL A 133 -0.39 -21.60 1.84
C VAL A 133 -0.04 -23.05 1.54
N VAL A 134 -0.02 -23.45 0.26
CA VAL A 134 0.19 -24.83 -0.17
C VAL A 134 1.62 -25.07 -0.59
N GLU A 135 2.18 -24.18 -1.44
CA GLU A 135 3.52 -24.35 -1.97
C GLU A 135 4.60 -23.78 -1.04
N GLY A 136 4.21 -22.94 -0.07
CA GLY A 136 5.15 -22.27 0.85
C GLY A 136 6.09 -21.29 0.15
N LEU A 137 5.66 -20.74 -1.00
CA LEU A 137 6.47 -19.80 -1.76
C LEU A 137 6.50 -18.44 -1.09
N MET A 138 7.70 -17.89 -0.99
CA MET A 138 7.95 -16.52 -0.54
C MET A 138 8.50 -15.74 -1.73
N PRO A 139 7.84 -14.65 -2.15
CA PRO A 139 8.36 -13.83 -3.22
C PRO A 139 9.69 -13.19 -2.81
N GLU A 140 10.71 -13.39 -3.64
CA GLU A 140 11.99 -12.68 -3.50
C GLU A 140 12.02 -11.50 -4.48
N MET A 141 12.43 -10.35 -4.01
CA MET A 141 12.72 -9.21 -4.89
C MET A 141 14.06 -9.47 -5.58
N VAL A 142 13.98 -9.89 -6.85
CA VAL A 142 15.17 -10.10 -7.68
C VAL A 142 15.36 -8.87 -8.56
N GLY A 143 16.41 -8.11 -8.31
CA GLY A 143 16.79 -6.95 -9.13
C GLY A 143 16.86 -5.64 -8.36
N GLU A 144 17.54 -4.68 -8.97
CA GLU A 144 17.66 -3.31 -8.45
C GLU A 144 16.58 -2.42 -9.07
N PHE A 145 16.03 -1.50 -8.25
CA PHE A 145 15.16 -0.45 -8.77
C PHE A 145 16.00 0.50 -9.63
N GLN A 146 15.58 0.69 -10.88
CA GLN A 146 16.20 1.67 -11.75
C GLN A 146 15.44 3.01 -11.64
N LEU A 147 16.18 4.07 -11.32
CA LEU A 147 15.65 5.42 -11.38
C LEU A 147 15.70 5.88 -12.86
N VAL A 148 14.53 6.11 -13.44
CA VAL A 148 14.40 6.67 -14.77
C VAL A 148 13.93 8.12 -14.69
N LYS A 149 14.37 8.96 -15.63
CA LYS A 149 13.87 10.35 -15.72
C LYS A 149 12.37 10.32 -16.03
N ASN A 150 11.58 11.01 -15.23
CA ASN A 150 10.16 11.19 -15.50
C ASN A 150 9.92 12.28 -16.56
N GLU A 151 8.67 12.40 -17.00
CA GLU A 151 8.26 13.38 -18.03
C GLU A 151 8.58 14.85 -17.67
N ASN A 152 8.71 15.14 -16.37
CA ASN A 152 9.03 16.49 -15.88
C ASN A 152 10.54 16.74 -15.71
N ALA A 153 11.40 15.75 -15.99
CA ALA A 153 12.84 15.87 -15.74
C ALA A 153 13.46 17.08 -16.48
N GLN A 154 13.12 17.27 -17.74
CA GLN A 154 13.61 18.41 -18.56
C GLN A 154 13.10 19.74 -18.03
N ARG A 155 11.83 19.81 -17.63
CA ARG A 155 11.23 21.01 -17.03
C ARG A 155 11.91 21.37 -15.71
N ASN A 156 12.22 20.39 -14.89
CA ASN A 156 12.91 20.58 -13.62
C ASN A 156 14.35 21.06 -13.81
N GLU A 157 15.08 20.48 -14.76
CA GLU A 157 16.42 20.92 -15.14
C GLU A 157 16.40 22.41 -15.57
N GLN A 158 15.42 22.82 -16.36
CA GLN A 158 15.28 24.21 -16.80
C GLN A 158 14.96 25.18 -15.66
N ILE A 159 14.09 24.76 -14.72
CA ILE A 159 13.77 25.57 -13.53
C ILE A 159 15.01 25.77 -12.66
N ILE A 160 15.80 24.72 -12.44
CA ILE A 160 17.03 24.79 -11.65
C ILE A 160 18.07 25.68 -12.33
N GLN A 161 18.23 25.55 -13.65
CA GLN A 161 19.16 26.42 -14.44
C GLN A 161 18.74 27.87 -14.38
N ASN A 162 17.45 28.16 -14.53
CA ASN A 162 16.93 29.52 -14.45
C ASN A 162 17.11 30.13 -13.06
N ALA A 163 16.90 29.35 -12.00
CA ALA A 163 17.12 29.77 -10.62
C ALA A 163 18.61 30.04 -10.35
N ALA A 164 19.50 29.19 -10.82
CA ALA A 164 20.95 29.38 -10.68
C ALA A 164 21.42 30.65 -11.41
N ALA A 165 20.96 30.87 -12.64
CA ALA A 165 21.28 32.08 -13.41
C ALA A 165 20.76 33.36 -12.75
N ALA A 166 19.58 33.31 -12.12
CA ALA A 166 19.02 34.45 -11.39
C ALA A 166 19.88 34.77 -10.15
N ILE A 167 20.32 33.78 -9.40
CA ILE A 167 21.21 33.93 -8.24
C ILE A 167 22.58 34.54 -8.69
N GLU A 168 23.16 34.02 -9.76
CA GLU A 168 24.42 34.56 -10.30
C GLU A 168 24.29 36.03 -10.73
N ALA A 169 23.15 36.40 -11.35
CA ALA A 169 22.86 37.75 -11.74
C ALA A 169 22.74 38.69 -10.52
N GLU A 170 22.09 38.26 -9.45
CA GLU A 170 21.94 39.01 -8.19
C GLU A 170 23.28 39.19 -7.47
N ILE A 171 24.13 38.15 -7.45
CA ILE A 171 25.49 38.23 -6.90
C ILE A 171 26.32 39.23 -7.70
N THR A 172 26.25 39.20 -9.04
CA THR A 172 27.00 40.08 -9.93
C THR A 172 26.52 41.53 -9.82
N ALA A 173 25.25 41.76 -9.55
CA ALA A 173 24.66 43.07 -9.35
C ALA A 173 24.96 43.71 -7.97
N GLY A 174 25.65 42.97 -7.07
CA GLY A 174 26.00 43.45 -5.72
C GLY A 174 24.80 43.57 -4.77
N THR A 175 23.67 43.03 -5.11
CA THR A 175 22.45 43.10 -4.29
C THR A 175 22.46 42.10 -3.10
N PHE A 176 23.40 41.16 -3.08
CA PHE A 176 23.53 40.13 -2.04
C PHE A 176 24.29 40.59 -0.78
N ASP A 177 25.06 41.70 -0.86
CA ASP A 177 25.86 42.18 0.28
C ASP A 177 25.01 42.65 1.48
N ASN A 178 23.73 42.95 1.28
CA ASN A 178 22.82 43.38 2.35
C ASN A 178 22.09 42.23 3.10
N LEU A 179 22.26 41.01 2.68
CA LEU A 179 21.60 39.83 3.32
C LEU A 179 22.50 39.07 4.30
N LEU A 180 23.81 39.38 4.31
CA LEU A 180 24.78 38.69 5.20
C LEU A 180 24.95 39.35 6.58
N ASP A 181 24.32 40.52 6.83
CA ASP A 181 24.30 41.14 8.15
C ASP A 181 23.22 40.59 9.11
N GLY A 182 22.44 39.58 8.69
CA GLY A 182 21.53 38.82 9.51
C GLY A 182 22.24 37.60 10.08
N GLU A 183 22.16 37.40 11.40
CA GLU A 183 22.69 36.21 12.11
C GLU A 183 22.49 34.93 11.31
N VAL A 184 23.58 34.28 10.91
CA VAL A 184 23.57 32.93 10.36
C VAL A 184 23.09 31.98 11.47
N ILE A 185 21.81 31.66 11.48
CA ILE A 185 21.29 30.57 12.30
C ILE A 185 21.92 29.30 11.75
N SER A 186 22.99 28.82 12.39
CA SER A 186 23.56 27.52 12.11
C SER A 186 22.48 26.46 12.43
N ALA A 187 21.80 25.97 11.42
CA ALA A 187 20.96 24.80 11.56
C ALA A 187 21.88 23.58 11.84
N GLU A 188 22.13 23.29 13.11
CA GLU A 188 22.67 22.00 13.50
C GLU A 188 21.70 20.93 12.96
N LYS A 189 22.15 20.18 11.97
CA LYS A 189 21.48 18.99 11.51
C LYS A 189 21.46 18.00 12.67
N LYS A 190 20.35 17.97 13.44
CA LYS A 190 20.10 16.85 14.33
C LYS A 190 19.92 15.60 13.46
N PRO A 191 20.69 14.53 13.71
CA PRO A 191 20.46 13.26 13.01
C PRO A 191 19.03 12.79 13.34
N TYR A 192 18.29 12.41 12.30
CA TYR A 192 16.97 11.81 12.45
C TYR A 192 17.16 10.45 13.14
N GLU A 193 16.90 10.37 14.43
CA GLU A 193 16.83 9.09 15.13
C GLU A 193 15.48 8.44 14.77
N PHE A 194 15.55 7.39 13.96
CA PHE A 194 14.43 6.48 13.75
C PHE A 194 14.16 5.74 15.07
N ASN A 195 13.14 6.19 15.80
CA ASN A 195 12.67 5.49 16.98
C ASN A 195 11.81 4.30 16.52
N ILE A 196 12.45 3.14 16.35
CA ILE A 196 11.74 1.87 16.14
C ILE A 196 11.21 1.47 17.52
N GLY A 197 10.00 1.93 17.84
CA GLY A 197 9.26 1.49 19.02
C GLY A 197 9.06 -0.03 18.98
N ARG A 198 9.50 -0.70 20.03
CA ARG A 198 9.30 -2.13 20.31
C ARG A 198 7.82 -2.44 20.57
#